data_01154d8a630bc6c88f4d6ad052b3da15
#
_entry.id   01154d8a630bc6c88f4d6ad052b3da15
#
_cell.length_a   1.000
_cell.length_b   1.000
_cell.length_c   1.000
_cell.angle_alpha   90.00
_cell.angle_beta   90.00
_cell.angle_gamma   90.00
#
_symmetry.space_group_name_H-M   'P 1'
#
loop_
_entity.id
_entity.type
_entity.pdbx_description
1 polymer ?
#
loop_
_entity_poly.entity_id
_entity_poly.type
_entity_poly.pdbx_seq_one_letter_code
_entity_poly.pdbx_strand_id
1 'polypeptide(L)'
;MKIEITRDGKKPVSEGNIGLFFEDINYALDGGLYAELLENRNFEAKDVHGDKEHGYTIEQDGGYAWEAYPSGAQVKTKIRTDRPLFEENPHYMMLTADEGGAGICNKAYDGVYLKKGVCYDISFYARSYEYKGKLSAGFYLGGDILFEKKVKLKADGQWRKYRLRFKCKRAADRALFAVMLNSAGTVHLDCFSVMPSDAVFGIFRRDLAEMMKALKPGFLRF
;
A
#
# COMPACT_ATOMS: atom_id res chain seq x y z
N MET A 1 17.50 42.54 -16.22
CA MET A 1 17.79 42.66 -14.78
C MET A 1 18.68 41.47 -14.41
N LYS A 2 19.90 41.71 -13.91
CA LYS A 2 20.81 40.65 -13.48
C LYS A 2 20.73 40.60 -11.97
N ILE A 3 20.33 39.44 -11.41
CA ILE A 3 20.30 39.24 -9.97
C ILE A 3 21.58 38.43 -9.62
N GLU A 4 22.41 39.04 -8.80
CA GLU A 4 23.63 38.38 -8.31
C GLU A 4 23.40 37.98 -6.85
N ILE A 5 23.51 36.65 -6.57
CA ILE A 5 23.39 36.14 -5.22
C ILE A 5 24.78 36.02 -4.63
N THR A 6 25.10 36.89 -3.66
CA THR A 6 26.36 36.85 -2.94
C THR A 6 26.22 36.13 -1.60
N ARG A 7 27.30 35.50 -1.14
CA ARG A 7 27.33 34.86 0.20
C ARG A 7 27.63 35.83 1.36
N ASP A 8 27.87 37.10 1.02
CA ASP A 8 28.22 38.10 2.00
C ASP A 8 26.95 38.72 2.60
N GLY A 9 26.86 38.72 3.90
CA GLY A 9 25.73 39.29 4.64
C GLY A 9 24.74 38.21 5.19
N LYS A 10 25.24 37.13 5.72
CA LYS A 10 24.40 36.16 6.48
C LYS A 10 23.73 36.86 7.66
N LYS A 11 22.47 37.27 7.49
CA LYS A 11 21.61 37.56 8.62
C LYS A 11 20.94 36.27 9.09
N PRO A 12 20.94 35.98 10.39
CA PRO A 12 20.18 34.85 10.89
C PRO A 12 18.71 35.04 10.52
N VAL A 13 18.13 34.04 9.87
CA VAL A 13 16.68 33.98 9.67
C VAL A 13 16.08 33.73 11.06
N SER A 14 15.15 34.57 11.50
CA SER A 14 14.51 34.37 12.81
C SER A 14 13.78 33.02 12.84
N GLU A 15 13.86 32.34 13.98
CA GLU A 15 13.06 31.15 14.22
C GLU A 15 11.58 31.49 13.99
N GLY A 16 10.90 30.71 13.17
CA GLY A 16 9.49 30.94 12.83
C GLY A 16 9.23 31.60 11.48
N ASN A 17 10.26 32.07 10.75
CA ASN A 17 10.06 32.65 9.42
C ASN A 17 9.86 31.61 8.31
N ILE A 18 10.18 30.35 8.57
CA ILE A 18 10.01 29.24 7.63
C ILE A 18 8.98 28.30 8.22
N GLY A 19 7.92 28.04 7.47
CA GLY A 19 6.91 27.04 7.80
C GLY A 19 6.83 25.97 6.72
N LEU A 20 6.09 24.94 7.02
CA LEU A 20 5.71 23.91 6.06
C LEU A 20 4.23 24.03 5.75
N PHE A 21 3.90 24.02 4.47
CA PHE A 21 2.56 23.83 3.98
C PHE A 21 2.39 22.36 3.62
N PHE A 22 1.35 21.76 4.14
CA PHE A 22 1.06 20.36 3.92
C PHE A 22 -0.36 20.20 3.38
N GLU A 23 -0.47 19.59 2.25
CA GLU A 23 -1.71 19.36 1.52
C GLU A 23 -1.63 17.96 0.88
N ASP A 24 -2.72 17.22 0.87
CA ASP A 24 -2.77 15.88 0.27
C ASP A 24 -2.91 15.98 -1.25
N ILE A 25 -1.83 16.37 -1.90
CA ILE A 25 -1.69 16.49 -3.35
C ILE A 25 -0.45 15.72 -3.80
N ASN A 26 -0.50 15.11 -4.98
CA ASN A 26 0.63 14.36 -5.57
C ASN A 26 1.22 13.30 -4.62
N TYR A 27 0.35 12.57 -3.91
CA TYR A 27 0.76 11.56 -2.93
C TYR A 27 1.58 12.10 -1.76
N ALA A 28 1.29 13.33 -1.32
CA ALA A 28 2.04 13.93 -0.21
C ALA A 28 1.79 13.21 1.13
N LEU A 29 0.60 12.66 1.33
CA LEU A 29 0.24 11.89 2.51
C LEU A 29 0.27 10.39 2.21
N ASP A 30 -0.74 9.84 1.52
CA ASP A 30 -0.73 8.45 1.05
C ASP A 30 0.32 8.28 -0.06
N GLY A 31 1.24 7.32 0.11
CA GLY A 31 2.40 7.16 -0.78
C GLY A 31 3.57 8.11 -0.47
N GLY A 32 3.38 9.06 0.45
CA GLY A 32 4.37 10.04 0.89
C GLY A 32 4.70 9.93 2.38
N LEU A 33 4.19 10.87 3.19
CA LEU A 33 4.50 10.95 4.61
C LEU A 33 3.90 9.79 5.42
N TYR A 34 2.72 9.30 5.05
CA TYR A 34 2.14 8.11 5.66
C TYR A 34 2.96 6.87 5.30
N ALA A 35 3.27 6.07 6.31
CA ALA A 35 4.19 4.95 6.16
C ALA A 35 3.57 3.68 5.57
N GLU A 36 2.26 3.68 5.28
CA GLU A 36 1.60 2.58 4.58
C GLU A 36 2.18 2.45 3.16
N LEU A 37 2.55 1.22 2.79
CA LEU A 37 3.22 0.96 1.53
C LEU A 37 2.28 0.51 0.41
N LEU A 38 1.03 0.18 0.71
CA LEU A 38 0.06 -0.29 -0.28
C LEU A 38 -0.91 0.82 -0.67
N GLU A 39 -1.20 0.89 -1.94
CA GLU A 39 -2.22 1.77 -2.50
C GLU A 39 -3.59 1.06 -2.53
N ASN A 40 -4.69 1.81 -2.37
CA ASN A 40 -6.05 1.27 -2.40
C ASN A 40 -6.21 -0.04 -1.60
N ARG A 41 -5.72 -0.06 -0.39
CA ARG A 41 -5.61 -1.23 0.47
C ARG A 41 -6.93 -1.80 0.98
N ASN A 42 -8.02 -1.05 0.89
CA ASN A 42 -9.37 -1.37 1.35
C ASN A 42 -10.42 -1.38 0.23
N PHE A 43 -9.98 -1.30 -1.04
CA PHE A 43 -10.84 -1.37 -2.23
C PHE A 43 -11.92 -0.27 -2.34
N GLU A 44 -11.77 0.83 -1.62
CA GLU A 44 -12.73 1.94 -1.65
C GLU A 44 -12.47 2.94 -2.79
N ALA A 45 -11.33 2.85 -3.49
CA ALA A 45 -11.03 3.68 -4.64
C ALA A 45 -11.86 3.23 -5.86
N LYS A 46 -13.07 3.74 -5.98
CA LYS A 46 -14.00 3.41 -7.07
C LYS A 46 -14.53 4.63 -7.83
N ASP A 47 -14.07 5.80 -7.46
CA ASP A 47 -14.49 7.03 -8.10
C ASP A 47 -13.81 7.21 -9.46
N VAL A 48 -14.50 7.90 -10.34
CA VAL A 48 -13.93 8.33 -11.62
C VAL A 48 -13.07 9.57 -11.37
N HIS A 49 -11.78 9.42 -11.52
CA HIS A 49 -10.85 10.53 -11.58
C HIS A 49 -10.52 10.83 -13.02
N GLY A 50 -10.61 12.09 -13.40
CA GLY A 50 -10.25 12.48 -14.73
C GLY A 50 -10.51 13.95 -14.98
N ASP A 51 -9.80 14.50 -15.93
CA ASP A 51 -10.00 15.83 -16.44
C ASP A 51 -10.58 15.72 -17.85
N LYS A 52 -11.88 15.98 -17.96
CA LYS A 52 -12.59 15.93 -19.26
C LYS A 52 -12.11 17.00 -20.23
N GLU A 53 -11.57 18.13 -19.71
CA GLU A 53 -11.01 19.20 -20.55
C GLU A 53 -9.71 18.75 -21.21
N HIS A 54 -8.90 17.92 -20.52
CA HIS A 54 -7.67 17.36 -21.07
C HIS A 54 -7.83 15.96 -21.66
N GLY A 55 -9.06 15.46 -21.76
CA GLY A 55 -9.40 14.26 -22.52
C GLY A 55 -9.00 12.93 -21.89
N TYR A 56 -8.74 12.86 -20.58
CA TYR A 56 -8.54 11.60 -19.91
C TYR A 56 -9.58 11.36 -18.81
N THR A 57 -9.95 10.12 -18.65
CA THR A 57 -10.85 9.66 -17.60
C THR A 57 -10.28 8.34 -17.05
N ILE A 58 -10.12 8.25 -15.75
CA ILE A 58 -9.73 7.01 -15.08
C ILE A 58 -10.94 6.55 -14.27
N GLU A 59 -11.54 5.43 -14.70
CA GLU A 59 -12.59 4.76 -13.93
C GLU A 59 -11.93 3.81 -12.93
N GLN A 60 -12.28 3.96 -11.67
CA GLN A 60 -11.81 3.10 -10.59
C GLN A 60 -13.00 2.30 -10.06
N ASP A 61 -12.92 0.99 -10.22
CA ASP A 61 -13.99 0.05 -9.84
C ASP A 61 -13.78 -0.60 -8.47
N GLY A 62 -12.88 -0.02 -7.66
CA GLY A 62 -12.43 -0.60 -6.39
C GLY A 62 -11.27 -1.59 -6.55
N GLY A 63 -11.00 -2.07 -7.75
CA GLY A 63 -9.85 -2.92 -8.06
C GLY A 63 -8.55 -2.16 -8.40
N TYR A 64 -8.61 -0.85 -8.48
CA TYR A 64 -7.46 0.00 -8.76
C TYR A 64 -6.24 -0.35 -7.89
N ALA A 65 -5.05 -0.29 -8.46
CA ALA A 65 -3.76 -0.70 -7.89
C ALA A 65 -3.57 -2.22 -7.67
N TRP A 66 -4.57 -3.04 -7.97
CA TRP A 66 -4.48 -4.50 -7.84
C TRP A 66 -4.57 -5.18 -9.20
N GLU A 67 -3.63 -6.06 -9.49
CA GLU A 67 -3.55 -6.78 -10.78
C GLU A 67 -3.40 -8.28 -10.55
N ALA A 68 -3.73 -9.07 -11.58
CA ALA A 68 -3.50 -10.51 -11.55
C ALA A 68 -2.01 -10.85 -11.40
N TYR A 69 -1.69 -11.82 -10.54
CA TYR A 69 -0.32 -12.26 -10.28
C TYR A 69 -0.22 -13.79 -10.19
N PRO A 70 0.83 -14.42 -10.77
CA PRO A 70 1.82 -13.79 -11.68
C PRO A 70 1.18 -13.23 -12.94
N SER A 71 1.91 -12.44 -13.72
CA SER A 71 1.39 -11.86 -14.97
C SER A 71 0.82 -12.95 -15.88
N GLY A 72 -0.40 -12.73 -16.36
CA GLY A 72 -1.13 -13.72 -17.17
C GLY A 72 -1.86 -14.80 -16.37
N ALA A 73 -1.81 -14.77 -15.04
CA ALA A 73 -2.57 -15.70 -14.21
C ALA A 73 -4.08 -15.58 -14.46
N GLN A 74 -4.75 -16.73 -14.60
CA GLN A 74 -6.19 -16.80 -14.79
C GLN A 74 -6.89 -16.69 -13.43
N VAL A 75 -7.19 -15.47 -13.04
CA VAL A 75 -7.97 -15.18 -11.83
C VAL A 75 -9.17 -14.31 -12.17
N LYS A 76 -10.23 -14.47 -11.42
CA LYS A 76 -11.43 -13.62 -11.49
C LYS A 76 -11.49 -12.78 -10.22
N THR A 77 -11.55 -11.48 -10.40
CA THR A 77 -11.71 -10.52 -9.29
C THR A 77 -13.05 -9.82 -9.44
N LYS A 78 -13.68 -9.55 -8.30
CA LYS A 78 -14.92 -8.78 -8.26
C LYS A 78 -14.97 -8.01 -6.95
N ILE A 79 -15.25 -6.71 -7.03
CA ILE A 79 -15.57 -5.91 -5.85
C ILE A 79 -16.99 -6.20 -5.40
N ARG A 80 -17.16 -6.43 -4.12
CA ARG A 80 -18.40 -6.79 -3.46
C ARG A 80 -18.65 -5.87 -2.28
N THR A 81 -19.94 -5.76 -1.91
CA THR A 81 -20.42 -4.95 -0.77
C THR A 81 -21.39 -5.71 0.13
N ASP A 82 -21.74 -6.95 -0.25
CA ASP A 82 -22.62 -7.79 0.56
C ASP A 82 -21.87 -8.41 1.74
N ARG A 83 -22.35 -8.25 2.95
CA ARG A 83 -21.69 -8.71 4.17
C ARG A 83 -20.26 -8.21 4.30
N PRO A 84 -20.04 -6.89 4.28
CA PRO A 84 -18.71 -6.29 4.36
C PRO A 84 -18.01 -6.62 5.69
N LEU A 85 -16.72 -6.29 5.77
CA LEU A 85 -15.99 -6.30 7.04
C LEU A 85 -16.46 -5.16 7.94
N PHE A 86 -16.65 -3.96 7.37
CA PHE A 86 -17.16 -2.76 8.02
C PHE A 86 -18.23 -2.12 7.15
N GLU A 87 -19.29 -1.61 7.76
CA GLU A 87 -20.38 -0.96 7.02
C GLU A 87 -19.94 0.39 6.44
N GLU A 88 -19.06 1.10 7.12
CA GLU A 88 -18.51 2.40 6.68
C GLU A 88 -17.55 2.27 5.50
N ASN A 89 -16.91 1.11 5.36
CA ASN A 89 -16.01 0.76 4.25
C ASN A 89 -16.49 -0.58 3.67
N PRO A 90 -17.54 -0.58 2.85
CA PRO A 90 -18.23 -1.82 2.50
C PRO A 90 -17.57 -2.62 1.38
N HIS A 91 -16.59 -2.05 0.66
CA HIS A 91 -15.99 -2.72 -0.48
C HIS A 91 -14.95 -3.73 -0.04
N TYR A 92 -14.97 -4.90 -0.66
CA TYR A 92 -13.95 -5.92 -0.50
C TYR A 92 -13.72 -6.68 -1.80
N MET A 93 -12.56 -7.27 -1.97
CA MET A 93 -12.21 -8.07 -3.15
C MET A 93 -12.66 -9.52 -2.98
N MET A 94 -13.46 -10.02 -3.89
CA MET A 94 -13.65 -11.45 -4.10
C MET A 94 -12.66 -11.92 -5.16
N LEU A 95 -11.77 -12.83 -4.77
CA LEU A 95 -10.74 -13.41 -5.62
C LEU A 95 -11.03 -14.88 -5.84
N THR A 96 -11.14 -15.30 -7.10
CA THR A 96 -11.30 -16.71 -7.49
C THR A 96 -10.15 -17.11 -8.40
N ALA A 97 -9.52 -18.24 -8.09
CA ALA A 97 -8.50 -18.88 -8.91
C ALA A 97 -8.95 -20.30 -9.29
N ASP A 98 -8.77 -20.66 -10.53
CA ASP A 98 -9.11 -22.00 -11.05
C ASP A 98 -7.99 -23.02 -10.76
N GLU A 99 -6.81 -22.55 -10.36
CA GLU A 99 -5.65 -23.35 -9.96
C GLU A 99 -4.83 -22.71 -8.86
N GLY A 100 -3.87 -23.43 -8.31
CA GLY A 100 -2.95 -22.91 -7.29
C GLY A 100 -1.82 -22.08 -7.89
N GLY A 101 -1.27 -21.15 -7.06
CA GLY A 101 -0.18 -20.27 -7.45
C GLY A 101 -0.62 -18.98 -8.17
N ALA A 102 -1.92 -18.74 -8.21
CA ALA A 102 -2.50 -17.55 -8.84
C ALA A 102 -3.18 -16.64 -7.80
N GLY A 103 -3.17 -15.34 -8.04
CA GLY A 103 -3.75 -14.36 -7.13
C GLY A 103 -3.65 -12.94 -7.64
N ILE A 104 -3.46 -12.00 -6.75
CA ILE A 104 -3.37 -10.57 -7.04
C ILE A 104 -2.12 -9.95 -6.43
N CYS A 105 -1.61 -8.91 -7.06
CA CYS A 105 -0.53 -8.10 -6.51
C CYS A 105 -0.89 -6.62 -6.49
N ASN A 106 -0.27 -5.92 -5.54
CA ASN A 106 -0.29 -4.47 -5.42
C ASN A 106 1.08 -3.92 -5.80
N LYS A 107 1.11 -2.98 -6.72
CA LYS A 107 2.33 -2.30 -7.18
C LYS A 107 2.64 -1.06 -6.34
N ALA A 108 1.78 -0.74 -5.37
CA ALA A 108 1.84 0.53 -4.66
C ALA A 108 1.90 1.73 -5.65
N TYR A 109 2.56 2.80 -5.26
CA TYR A 109 2.63 4.03 -6.06
C TYR A 109 3.68 4.00 -7.18
N ASP A 110 4.68 3.15 -7.12
CA ASP A 110 5.66 2.80 -8.18
C ASP A 110 6.49 1.59 -7.73
N GLY A 111 5.85 0.63 -7.12
CA GLY A 111 6.47 -0.50 -6.45
C GLY A 111 6.78 -0.24 -4.99
N VAL A 112 6.91 -1.33 -4.25
CA VAL A 112 7.22 -1.28 -2.82
C VAL A 112 8.74 -1.22 -2.63
N TYR A 113 9.21 -0.15 -1.98
CA TYR A 113 10.61 -0.05 -1.57
C TYR A 113 10.84 -0.75 -0.23
N LEU A 114 11.68 -1.78 -0.23
CA LEU A 114 12.04 -2.53 0.96
C LEU A 114 13.47 -2.21 1.40
N LYS A 115 13.62 -1.66 2.59
CA LYS A 115 14.91 -1.28 3.18
C LYS A 115 15.54 -2.44 3.93
N LYS A 116 16.80 -2.78 3.61
CA LYS A 116 17.56 -3.82 4.32
C LYS A 116 17.62 -3.54 5.82
N GLY A 117 17.36 -4.56 6.63
CA GLY A 117 17.42 -4.49 8.10
C GLY A 117 16.12 -4.06 8.76
N VAL A 118 15.20 -3.41 8.04
CA VAL A 118 13.89 -3.01 8.56
C VAL A 118 12.96 -4.22 8.64
N CYS A 119 12.16 -4.27 9.70
CA CYS A 119 11.06 -5.21 9.82
C CYS A 119 9.79 -4.58 9.24
N TYR A 120 8.97 -5.40 8.59
CA TYR A 120 7.68 -5.00 8.05
C TYR A 120 6.58 -5.82 8.67
N ASP A 121 5.56 -5.13 9.16
CA ASP A 121 4.33 -5.73 9.68
C ASP A 121 3.29 -5.72 8.55
N ILE A 122 2.85 -6.92 8.20
CA ILE A 122 1.85 -7.15 7.15
C ILE A 122 0.57 -7.61 7.84
N SER A 123 -0.55 -7.04 7.45
CA SER A 123 -1.85 -7.55 7.88
C SER A 123 -2.88 -7.44 6.77
N PHE A 124 -3.87 -8.32 6.82
CA PHE A 124 -5.04 -8.28 5.95
C PHE A 124 -6.19 -9.06 6.61
N TYR A 125 -7.39 -8.76 6.17
CA TYR A 125 -8.53 -9.58 6.53
C TYR A 125 -8.86 -10.54 5.38
N ALA A 126 -9.22 -11.76 5.74
CA ALA A 126 -9.70 -12.74 4.78
C ALA A 126 -10.89 -13.52 5.34
N ARG A 127 -11.78 -13.90 4.44
CA ARG A 127 -12.95 -14.74 4.69
C ARG A 127 -13.07 -15.80 3.59
N SER A 128 -13.47 -17.00 3.95
CA SER A 128 -13.80 -18.04 3.00
C SER A 128 -14.98 -18.88 3.51
N TYR A 129 -15.81 -19.36 2.60
CA TYR A 129 -16.91 -20.29 2.90
C TYR A 129 -16.48 -21.74 2.68
N GLU A 130 -15.78 -22.03 1.61
CA GLU A 130 -15.44 -23.38 1.19
C GLU A 130 -13.94 -23.62 1.01
N TYR A 131 -13.17 -22.57 0.71
CA TYR A 131 -11.73 -22.69 0.48
C TYR A 131 -10.98 -23.06 1.77
N LYS A 132 -10.45 -24.28 1.80
CA LYS A 132 -9.67 -24.85 2.93
C LYS A 132 -8.17 -24.82 2.69
N GLY A 133 -7.73 -24.19 1.60
CA GLY A 133 -6.33 -24.05 1.22
C GLY A 133 -5.55 -23.05 2.07
N LYS A 134 -4.36 -22.74 1.61
CA LYS A 134 -3.51 -21.68 2.18
C LYS A 134 -3.45 -20.51 1.23
N LEU A 135 -3.32 -19.29 1.78
CA LEU A 135 -2.88 -18.12 1.04
C LEU A 135 -1.38 -17.95 1.23
N SER A 136 -0.65 -17.77 0.13
CA SER A 136 0.69 -17.18 0.15
C SER A 136 0.56 -15.67 0.16
N ALA A 137 1.24 -14.99 1.08
CA ALA A 137 1.35 -13.55 1.08
C ALA A 137 2.84 -13.16 1.19
N GLY A 138 3.29 -12.24 0.35
CA GLY A 138 4.72 -11.94 0.30
C GLY A 138 5.12 -10.83 -0.66
N PHE A 139 6.44 -10.68 -0.81
CA PHE A 139 7.08 -9.71 -1.71
C PHE A 139 7.88 -10.41 -2.79
N TYR A 140 7.74 -9.91 -3.99
CA TYR A 140 8.32 -10.49 -5.20
C TYR A 140 8.99 -9.39 -6.04
N LEU A 141 10.07 -9.73 -6.72
CA LEU A 141 10.78 -8.80 -7.62
C LEU A 141 11.38 -9.58 -8.79
N GLY A 142 10.93 -9.30 -10.01
CA GLY A 142 11.49 -9.91 -11.22
C GLY A 142 11.45 -11.45 -11.24
N GLY A 143 10.47 -12.07 -10.57
CA GLY A 143 10.35 -13.52 -10.40
C GLY A 143 11.01 -14.05 -9.11
N ASP A 144 11.88 -13.29 -8.46
CA ASP A 144 12.48 -13.66 -7.17
C ASP A 144 11.46 -13.52 -6.03
N ILE A 145 11.47 -14.49 -5.11
CA ILE A 145 10.74 -14.41 -3.85
C ILE A 145 11.64 -13.73 -2.81
N LEU A 146 11.30 -12.50 -2.43
CA LEU A 146 12.02 -11.79 -1.37
C LEU A 146 11.55 -12.24 0.02
N PHE A 147 10.28 -12.54 0.14
CA PHE A 147 9.62 -13.08 1.32
C PHE A 147 8.29 -13.70 0.90
N GLU A 148 7.98 -14.86 1.42
CA GLU A 148 6.66 -15.50 1.30
C GLU A 148 6.32 -16.20 2.61
N LYS A 149 5.08 -16.10 3.04
CA LYS A 149 4.52 -16.89 4.12
C LYS A 149 3.13 -17.39 3.77
N LYS A 150 2.88 -18.66 4.08
CA LYS A 150 1.59 -19.32 3.86
C LYS A 150 0.74 -19.27 5.11
N VAL A 151 -0.47 -18.76 5.01
CA VAL A 151 -1.46 -18.75 6.08
C VAL A 151 -2.62 -19.69 5.74
N LYS A 152 -3.04 -20.49 6.69
CA LYS A 152 -4.21 -21.37 6.51
C LYS A 152 -5.48 -20.60 6.83
N LEU A 153 -6.43 -20.60 5.92
CA LEU A 153 -7.74 -20.00 6.14
C LEU A 153 -8.68 -20.99 6.85
N LYS A 154 -9.63 -20.43 7.58
CA LYS A 154 -10.79 -21.17 8.08
C LYS A 154 -11.95 -20.93 7.13
N ALA A 155 -12.60 -22.02 6.69
CA ALA A 155 -13.72 -21.98 5.78
C ALA A 155 -15.05 -21.98 6.56
N ASP A 156 -15.31 -20.93 7.32
CA ASP A 156 -16.49 -20.80 8.18
C ASP A 156 -17.29 -19.48 7.93
N GLY A 157 -16.95 -18.81 6.84
CA GLY A 157 -17.64 -17.59 6.43
C GLY A 157 -17.38 -16.36 7.30
N GLN A 158 -16.44 -16.43 8.25
CA GLN A 158 -16.15 -15.31 9.15
C GLN A 158 -14.91 -14.53 8.72
N TRP A 159 -14.96 -13.22 8.77
CA TRP A 159 -13.79 -12.37 8.60
C TRP A 159 -12.76 -12.59 9.71
N ARG A 160 -11.50 -12.76 9.33
CA ARG A 160 -10.39 -12.90 10.27
C ARG A 160 -9.21 -12.07 9.83
N LYS A 161 -8.58 -11.42 10.81
CA LYS A 161 -7.33 -10.70 10.60
C LYS A 161 -6.15 -11.65 10.66
N TYR A 162 -5.35 -11.65 9.61
CA TYR A 162 -4.07 -12.35 9.52
C TYR A 162 -2.94 -11.35 9.68
N ARG A 163 -1.90 -11.72 10.39
CA ARG A 163 -0.72 -10.90 10.64
C ARG A 163 0.54 -11.69 10.32
N LEU A 164 1.45 -11.05 9.62
CA LEU A 164 2.76 -11.58 9.28
C LEU A 164 3.79 -10.51 9.62
N ARG A 165 5.00 -10.94 9.92
CA ARG A 165 6.13 -10.04 10.12
C ARG A 165 7.35 -10.63 9.47
N PHE A 166 8.15 -9.82 8.79
CA PHE A 166 9.42 -10.24 8.27
C PHE A 166 10.48 -9.15 8.43
N LYS A 167 11.73 -9.58 8.54
CA LYS A 167 12.89 -8.69 8.51
C LYS A 167 13.50 -8.73 7.12
N CYS A 168 13.55 -7.59 6.46
CA CYS A 168 14.10 -7.48 5.12
C CYS A 168 15.63 -7.75 5.13
N LYS A 169 16.06 -8.77 4.42
CA LYS A 169 17.47 -9.18 4.33
C LYS A 169 18.24 -8.50 3.20
N ARG A 170 17.53 -8.12 2.13
CA ARG A 170 18.09 -7.48 0.94
C ARG A 170 17.19 -6.30 0.57
N ALA A 171 17.76 -5.13 0.40
CA ALA A 171 17.00 -3.98 -0.12
C ALA A 171 16.43 -4.33 -1.50
N ALA A 172 15.24 -3.88 -1.76
CA ALA A 172 14.58 -4.04 -3.04
C ALA A 172 13.86 -2.75 -3.41
N ASP A 173 14.01 -2.37 -4.65
CA ASP A 173 13.29 -1.29 -5.29
C ASP A 173 12.20 -1.89 -6.17
N ARG A 174 11.01 -1.30 -6.16
CA ARG A 174 9.87 -1.74 -6.97
C ARG A 174 9.43 -3.20 -6.76
N ALA A 175 9.50 -3.69 -5.53
CA ALA A 175 8.93 -4.98 -5.19
C ALA A 175 7.40 -4.95 -5.33
N LEU A 176 6.80 -6.09 -5.64
CA LEU A 176 5.35 -6.28 -5.64
C LEU A 176 4.94 -6.95 -4.34
N PHE A 177 3.88 -6.48 -3.71
CA PHE A 177 3.21 -7.26 -2.67
C PHE A 177 2.14 -8.14 -3.32
N ALA A 178 2.17 -9.44 -3.12
CA ALA A 178 1.17 -10.34 -3.70
C ALA A 178 0.55 -11.27 -2.68
N VAL A 179 -0.71 -11.64 -2.97
CA VAL A 179 -1.47 -12.67 -2.26
C VAL A 179 -2.00 -13.66 -3.28
N MET A 180 -1.67 -14.96 -3.08
CA MET A 180 -2.02 -16.03 -4.01
C MET A 180 -2.71 -17.19 -3.29
N LEU A 181 -3.66 -17.83 -3.97
CA LEU A 181 -4.24 -19.08 -3.54
C LEU A 181 -3.29 -20.25 -3.87
N ASN A 182 -3.12 -21.20 -2.96
CA ASN A 182 -2.28 -22.37 -3.20
C ASN A 182 -3.03 -23.56 -3.86
N SER A 183 -4.32 -23.40 -4.09
CA SER A 183 -5.19 -24.35 -4.81
C SER A 183 -6.38 -23.60 -5.39
N ALA A 184 -7.13 -24.22 -6.27
CA ALA A 184 -8.39 -23.67 -6.78
C ALA A 184 -9.35 -23.29 -5.65
N GLY A 185 -10.10 -22.21 -5.82
CA GLY A 185 -11.12 -21.76 -4.89
C GLY A 185 -11.37 -20.26 -4.89
N THR A 186 -12.23 -19.84 -3.96
CA THR A 186 -12.64 -18.44 -3.80
C THR A 186 -12.39 -17.96 -2.38
N VAL A 187 -11.82 -16.75 -2.27
CA VAL A 187 -11.60 -16.05 -1.01
C VAL A 187 -12.06 -14.61 -1.11
N HIS A 188 -12.40 -14.03 0.01
CA HIS A 188 -12.72 -12.61 0.14
C HIS A 188 -11.60 -11.95 0.94
N LEU A 189 -11.14 -10.80 0.48
CA LEU A 189 -9.95 -10.11 1.00
C LEU A 189 -10.27 -8.64 1.22
N ASP A 190 -9.74 -8.07 2.30
CA ASP A 190 -9.96 -6.67 2.64
C ASP A 190 -8.89 -6.11 3.58
N CYS A 191 -8.83 -4.80 3.68
CA CYS A 191 -8.05 -4.03 4.65
C CYS A 191 -6.60 -4.53 4.77
N PHE A 192 -5.89 -4.52 3.67
CA PHE A 192 -4.46 -4.79 3.63
C PHE A 192 -3.66 -3.69 4.31
N SER A 193 -2.51 -4.04 4.84
CA SER A 193 -1.55 -3.08 5.39
C SER A 193 -0.15 -3.66 5.35
N VAL A 194 0.80 -2.85 4.95
CA VAL A 194 2.24 -3.15 5.01
C VAL A 194 2.95 -1.94 5.61
N MET A 195 3.32 -2.05 6.86
CA MET A 195 3.93 -0.95 7.61
C MET A 195 5.37 -1.28 8.01
N PRO A 196 6.35 -0.38 7.75
CA PRO A 196 7.69 -0.52 8.30
C PRO A 196 7.67 -0.34 9.82
N SER A 197 8.35 -1.21 10.55
CA SER A 197 8.37 -1.17 12.03
C SER A 197 9.14 0.02 12.60
N ASP A 198 9.89 0.74 11.78
CA ASP A 198 10.61 1.94 12.15
C ASP A 198 9.83 3.24 11.86
N ALA A 199 8.57 3.13 11.47
CA ALA A 199 7.69 4.28 11.29
C ALA A 199 7.61 5.13 12.58
N VAL A 200 7.75 6.45 12.44
CA VAL A 200 7.67 7.37 13.57
C VAL A 200 6.22 7.40 14.07
N PHE A 201 6.04 7.15 15.36
CA PHE A 201 4.73 6.96 16.02
C PHE A 201 3.85 5.86 15.37
N GLY A 202 4.45 4.94 14.60
CA GLY A 202 3.72 3.92 13.86
C GLY A 202 2.87 4.45 12.70
N ILE A 203 3.10 5.69 12.26
CA ILE A 203 2.29 6.38 11.25
C ILE A 203 3.17 6.96 10.14
N PHE A 204 4.23 7.69 10.48
CA PHE A 204 4.99 8.46 9.51
C PHE A 204 6.24 7.74 9.03
N ARG A 205 6.54 7.87 7.75
CA ARG A 205 7.82 7.44 7.19
C ARG A 205 8.97 8.13 7.94
N ARG A 206 9.88 7.33 8.46
CA ARG A 206 11.00 7.83 9.25
C ARG A 206 11.86 8.82 8.50
N ASP A 207 12.23 8.51 7.27
CA ASP A 207 13.09 9.35 6.43
C ASP A 207 12.48 10.76 6.24
N LEU A 208 11.20 10.84 5.87
CA LEU A 208 10.51 12.11 5.66
C LEU A 208 10.28 12.87 6.98
N ALA A 209 9.89 12.16 8.04
CA ALA A 209 9.69 12.79 9.35
C ALA A 209 11.00 13.38 9.91
N GLU A 210 12.14 12.69 9.73
CA GLU A 210 13.46 13.19 10.14
C GLU A 210 13.90 14.41 9.29
N MET A 211 13.64 14.40 7.97
CA MET A 211 13.88 15.56 7.11
C MET A 211 13.04 16.76 7.52
N MET A 212 11.74 16.59 7.74
CA MET A 212 10.85 17.67 8.19
C MET A 212 11.30 18.22 9.55
N LYS A 213 11.67 17.36 10.47
CA LYS A 213 12.21 17.77 11.78
C LYS A 213 13.52 18.56 11.64
N ALA A 214 14.40 18.17 10.71
CA ALA A 214 15.68 18.84 10.47
C ALA A 214 15.50 20.26 9.89
N LEU A 215 14.40 20.53 9.20
CA LEU A 215 14.05 21.87 8.70
C LEU A 215 13.67 22.84 9.81
N LYS A 216 13.35 22.35 11.03
CA LYS A 216 12.92 23.14 12.19
C LYS A 216 11.86 24.20 11.81
N PRO A 217 10.73 23.79 11.23
CA PRO A 217 9.71 24.74 10.85
C PRO A 217 9.12 25.45 12.04
N GLY A 218 8.89 26.76 11.93
CA GLY A 218 8.27 27.57 12.97
C GLY A 218 6.75 27.41 13.03
N PHE A 219 6.14 26.93 11.93
CA PHE A 219 4.70 26.65 11.85
C PHE A 219 4.41 25.58 10.80
N LEU A 220 3.21 24.97 10.92
CA LEU A 220 2.62 24.09 9.91
C LEU A 220 1.30 24.71 9.45
N ARG A 221 1.04 24.63 8.15
CA ARG A 221 -0.24 24.98 7.54
C ARG A 221 -0.82 23.74 6.86
N PHE A 222 -2.10 23.43 7.12
CA PHE A 222 -2.88 22.38 6.48
C PHE A 222 -4.01 22.99 5.68
#